data_13f6317ff579a5f3841747fef8d724da
#
_entry.id   13f6317ff579a5f3841747fef8d724da
#
_cell.length_a   1.000
_cell.length_b   1.000
_cell.length_c   1.000
_cell.angle_alpha   90.00
_cell.angle_beta   90.00
_cell.angle_gamma   90.00
#
_symmetry.space_group_name_H-M   'P 1'
#
loop_
_entity.id
_entity.type
_entity.pdbx_description
1 polymer ?
#
loop_
_entity_poly.entity_id
_entity_poly.type
_entity_poly.pdbx_seq_one_letter_code
_entity_poly.pdbx_strand_id
1 'polypeptide(L)'
;VGTTLEFQRRDAGHVDDMVGGGPFRLAPGEWTDDTSMALCLADTYATQGKFDFAGFADALVRWYRRGENSVNGRCFDIGNVTRNALESWETQGLAGPINLEPSAAGNGSLIRLAPTAIFRRHSLSATWRESATQSRVTHATQEVLDCCSLFGAQLHLALNGADKHEALAPKVRPLLPRARIINAGEYKLKSREQIRSSGYVVDTLEAALWAVWHTDNFRGAILLAANLADDADSVAATAGQLAGQLAGALYGVSGMPPEWVARVAWAQHIRELATRLFEASPQADEMDELTYDSD
;
A
#
# COMPACT_ATOMS: atom_id res chain seq x y z
N VAL A 1 7.38 -4.25 11.63
CA VAL A 1 8.86 -4.30 11.57
C VAL A 1 9.40 -2.90 11.29
N GLY A 2 8.93 -2.20 10.24
CA GLY A 2 9.44 -0.88 9.83
C GLY A 2 9.30 0.21 10.89
N THR A 3 8.19 0.28 11.59
CA THR A 3 7.89 1.31 12.63
C THR A 3 8.98 1.43 13.70
N THR A 4 9.76 0.36 13.94
CA THR A 4 10.87 0.38 14.91
C THR A 4 11.91 1.44 14.57
N LEU A 5 12.18 1.68 13.29
CA LEU A 5 13.18 2.64 12.81
C LEU A 5 12.59 3.96 12.33
N GLU A 6 11.31 4.16 12.56
CA GLU A 6 10.60 5.35 12.12
C GLU A 6 11.17 6.62 12.74
N PHE A 7 11.31 7.70 11.98
CA PHE A 7 12.00 8.95 12.31
C PHE A 7 13.51 8.82 12.61
N GLN A 8 14.12 7.67 12.35
CA GLN A 8 15.55 7.50 12.53
C GLN A 8 16.30 7.80 11.22
N ARG A 9 17.47 8.37 11.35
CA ARG A 9 18.38 8.52 10.21
C ARG A 9 18.84 7.15 9.73
N ARG A 10 19.12 7.04 8.44
CA ARG A 10 19.75 5.85 7.86
C ARG A 10 20.99 5.47 8.66
N ASP A 11 21.13 4.17 8.94
CA ASP A 11 22.23 3.58 9.72
C ASP A 11 22.33 4.03 11.20
N ALA A 12 21.35 4.79 11.71
CA ALA A 12 21.27 5.10 13.14
C ALA A 12 20.74 3.92 13.99
N GLY A 13 20.09 2.94 13.34
CA GLY A 13 19.59 1.71 13.94
C GLY A 13 19.53 0.60 12.90
N HIS A 14 19.29 -0.62 13.36
CA HIS A 14 19.11 -1.79 12.52
C HIS A 14 18.08 -2.73 13.14
N VAL A 15 17.21 -3.30 12.30
CA VAL A 15 16.27 -4.34 12.72
C VAL A 15 16.51 -5.62 11.92
N ASP A 16 16.50 -6.74 12.63
CA ASP A 16 16.66 -8.09 12.09
C ASP A 16 15.45 -8.99 12.42
N ASP A 17 14.47 -8.47 13.17
CA ASP A 17 13.24 -9.17 13.53
C ASP A 17 12.07 -8.19 13.74
N MET A 18 10.88 -8.72 14.03
CA MET A 18 9.69 -7.98 14.45
C MET A 18 9.78 -7.70 15.97
N VAL A 19 10.39 -6.58 16.34
CA VAL A 19 10.69 -6.26 17.75
C VAL A 19 9.76 -5.23 18.38
N GLY A 20 8.97 -4.50 17.58
CA GLY A 20 8.12 -3.42 18.06
C GLY A 20 8.90 -2.15 18.43
N GLY A 21 8.28 -1.27 19.22
CA GLY A 21 8.91 0.00 19.66
C GLY A 21 8.55 1.16 18.73
N GLY A 22 9.57 1.91 18.31
CA GLY A 22 9.41 3.11 17.51
C GLY A 22 8.72 4.27 18.24
N PRO A 23 8.37 5.36 17.54
CA PRO A 23 7.81 6.58 18.13
C PRO A 23 6.45 6.34 18.81
N PHE A 24 5.68 5.35 18.33
CA PHE A 24 4.36 4.99 18.86
C PHE A 24 4.40 3.92 19.95
N ARG A 25 5.58 3.37 20.29
CA ARG A 25 5.80 2.33 21.31
C ARG A 25 4.92 1.09 21.08
N LEU A 26 4.84 0.65 19.83
CA LEU A 26 4.01 -0.49 19.46
C LEU A 26 4.58 -1.81 20.01
N ALA A 27 3.69 -2.72 20.38
CA ALA A 27 4.09 -4.10 20.65
C ALA A 27 4.48 -4.82 19.32
N PRO A 28 5.33 -5.88 19.37
CA PRO A 28 5.62 -6.67 18.19
C PRO A 28 4.33 -7.22 17.55
N GLY A 29 4.12 -6.91 16.27
CA GLY A 29 2.94 -7.33 15.52
C GLY A 29 1.81 -6.29 15.45
N GLU A 30 1.89 -5.21 16.22
CA GLU A 30 1.01 -4.05 16.04
C GLU A 30 1.43 -3.22 14.82
N TRP A 31 0.49 -2.45 14.28
CA TRP A 31 0.59 -1.73 13.00
C TRP A 31 0.04 -0.30 13.11
N THR A 32 0.32 0.54 12.12
CA THR A 32 0.00 1.95 12.07
C THR A 32 -1.25 2.25 11.19
N ASP A 33 -1.39 3.49 10.75
CA ASP A 33 -2.45 3.98 9.87
C ASP A 33 -2.51 3.22 8.54
N ASP A 34 -1.40 2.78 8.02
CA ASP A 34 -1.30 2.00 6.77
C ASP A 34 -2.26 0.81 6.76
N THR A 35 -2.14 -0.05 7.76
CA THR A 35 -3.02 -1.22 7.90
C THR A 35 -4.42 -0.81 8.32
N SER A 36 -4.58 0.21 9.17
CA SER A 36 -5.89 0.74 9.55
C SER A 36 -6.69 1.20 8.33
N MET A 37 -6.07 1.97 7.44
CA MET A 37 -6.70 2.43 6.20
C MET A 37 -6.97 1.28 5.21
N ALA A 38 -6.07 0.28 5.15
CA ALA A 38 -6.30 -0.91 4.34
C ALA A 38 -7.50 -1.72 4.85
N LEU A 39 -7.67 -1.86 6.16
CA LEU A 39 -8.84 -2.51 6.76
C LEU A 39 -10.14 -1.74 6.46
N CYS A 40 -10.13 -0.40 6.53
CA CYS A 40 -11.28 0.42 6.13
C CYS A 40 -11.67 0.18 4.66
N LEU A 41 -10.69 0.06 3.77
CA LEU A 41 -10.94 -0.23 2.36
C LEU A 41 -11.48 -1.65 2.17
N ALA A 42 -10.90 -2.63 2.87
CA ALA A 42 -11.35 -4.02 2.83
C ALA A 42 -12.78 -4.18 3.33
N ASP A 43 -13.13 -3.55 4.46
CA ASP A 43 -14.49 -3.54 5.01
C ASP A 43 -15.49 -2.94 4.03
N THR A 44 -15.11 -1.89 3.30
CA THR A 44 -15.96 -1.27 2.29
C THR A 44 -16.29 -2.27 1.18
N TYR A 45 -15.30 -2.95 0.63
CA TYR A 45 -15.52 -4.01 -0.37
C TYR A 45 -16.36 -5.16 0.19
N ALA A 46 -16.02 -5.65 1.37
CA ALA A 46 -16.71 -6.77 2.00
C ALA A 46 -18.18 -6.48 2.30
N THR A 47 -18.52 -5.21 2.56
CA THR A 47 -19.88 -4.80 2.91
C THR A 47 -20.70 -4.45 1.67
N GLN A 48 -20.10 -3.76 0.70
CA GLN A 48 -20.79 -3.23 -0.47
C GLN A 48 -20.75 -4.15 -1.71
N GLY A 49 -19.82 -5.13 -1.73
CA GLY A 49 -19.60 -5.97 -2.92
C GLY A 49 -19.05 -5.22 -4.13
N LYS A 50 -18.58 -3.98 -3.92
CA LYS A 50 -17.96 -3.09 -4.93
C LYS A 50 -17.21 -1.97 -4.24
N PHE A 51 -16.39 -1.23 -4.99
CA PHE A 51 -15.86 0.03 -4.49
C PHE A 51 -16.99 1.05 -4.32
N ASP A 52 -17.10 1.59 -3.12
CA ASP A 52 -18.01 2.69 -2.78
C ASP A 52 -17.17 3.86 -2.25
N PHE A 53 -17.08 4.92 -3.05
CA PHE A 53 -16.28 6.10 -2.72
C PHE A 53 -16.72 6.75 -1.42
N ALA A 54 -18.03 6.99 -1.25
CA ALA A 54 -18.58 7.62 -0.08
C ALA A 54 -18.44 6.72 1.17
N GLY A 55 -18.78 5.44 1.03
CA GLY A 55 -18.65 4.46 2.10
C GLY A 55 -17.20 4.31 2.58
N PHE A 56 -16.23 4.37 1.68
CA PHE A 56 -14.80 4.33 2.04
C PHE A 56 -14.35 5.63 2.72
N ALA A 57 -14.75 6.80 2.22
CA ALA A 57 -14.45 8.07 2.86
C ALA A 57 -15.01 8.11 4.29
N ASP A 58 -16.26 7.68 4.49
CA ASP A 58 -16.89 7.58 5.80
C ASP A 58 -16.19 6.57 6.72
N ALA A 59 -15.71 5.44 6.19
CA ALA A 59 -14.92 4.48 6.96
C ALA A 59 -13.60 5.10 7.45
N LEU A 60 -12.91 5.85 6.59
CA LEU A 60 -11.70 6.58 6.98
C LEU A 60 -11.98 7.68 8.01
N VAL A 61 -13.14 8.38 7.93
CA VAL A 61 -13.55 9.35 8.94
C VAL A 61 -13.82 8.66 10.29
N ARG A 62 -14.47 7.48 10.31
CA ARG A 62 -14.68 6.72 11.54
C ARG A 62 -13.34 6.27 12.15
N TRP A 63 -12.39 5.81 11.33
CA TRP A 63 -11.02 5.58 11.79
C TRP A 63 -10.41 6.84 12.39
N TYR A 64 -10.44 7.96 11.68
CA TYR A 64 -9.86 9.22 12.13
C TYR A 64 -10.46 9.72 13.45
N ARG A 65 -11.78 9.70 13.57
CA ARG A 65 -12.51 10.28 14.73
C ARG A 65 -12.69 9.32 15.90
N ARG A 66 -12.77 8.02 15.64
CA ARG A 66 -13.16 7.01 16.64
C ARG A 66 -12.14 5.88 16.79
N GLY A 67 -11.09 5.83 15.99
CA GLY A 67 -10.09 4.77 16.00
C GLY A 67 -10.61 3.42 15.49
N GLU A 68 -11.70 3.40 14.71
CA GLU A 68 -12.17 2.19 14.04
C GLU A 68 -11.02 1.59 13.21
N ASN A 69 -10.86 0.27 13.23
CA ASN A 69 -9.76 -0.42 12.54
C ASN A 69 -8.34 0.02 12.97
N SER A 70 -8.18 0.71 14.08
CA SER A 70 -6.87 0.98 14.66
C SER A 70 -6.54 -0.04 15.74
N VAL A 71 -5.30 -0.54 15.73
CA VAL A 71 -4.83 -1.59 16.64
C VAL A 71 -5.00 -1.23 18.12
N ASN A 72 -4.90 0.05 18.45
CA ASN A 72 -5.00 0.58 19.81
C ASN A 72 -6.30 1.37 20.09
N GLY A 73 -7.27 1.31 19.18
CA GLY A 73 -8.58 1.96 19.32
C GLY A 73 -8.59 3.48 19.17
N ARG A 74 -7.51 4.07 18.63
CA ARG A 74 -7.41 5.51 18.34
C ARG A 74 -6.68 5.75 17.03
N CYS A 75 -6.99 6.84 16.33
CA CYS A 75 -6.20 7.28 15.19
C CYS A 75 -4.84 7.80 15.66
N PHE A 76 -3.78 7.33 15.01
CA PHE A 76 -2.43 7.85 15.17
C PHE A 76 -1.69 7.72 13.84
N ASP A 77 -0.57 8.42 13.69
CA ASP A 77 0.28 8.42 12.49
C ASP A 77 -0.40 8.89 11.19
N ILE A 78 -1.50 9.59 11.30
CA ILE A 78 -2.21 10.10 10.12
C ILE A 78 -1.45 11.21 9.41
N GLY A 79 -1.15 11.03 8.13
CA GLY A 79 -0.51 12.04 7.29
C GLY A 79 -1.38 13.27 7.05
N ASN A 80 -0.74 14.44 6.87
CA ASN A 80 -1.45 15.71 6.71
C ASN A 80 -2.40 15.73 5.51
N VAL A 81 -1.99 15.14 4.37
CA VAL A 81 -2.84 15.07 3.16
C VAL A 81 -4.11 14.28 3.43
N THR A 82 -3.98 13.12 4.09
CA THR A 82 -5.12 12.29 4.51
C THR A 82 -6.03 13.06 5.46
N ARG A 83 -5.46 13.66 6.51
CA ARG A 83 -6.23 14.44 7.49
C ARG A 83 -7.04 15.56 6.84
N ASN A 84 -6.39 16.38 6.03
CA ASN A 84 -7.03 17.51 5.36
C ASN A 84 -8.17 17.05 4.44
N ALA A 85 -7.97 15.94 3.71
CA ALA A 85 -9.00 15.37 2.86
C ALA A 85 -10.23 14.89 3.67
N LEU A 86 -10.00 14.20 4.81
CA LEU A 86 -11.10 13.73 5.66
C LEU A 86 -11.86 14.88 6.33
N GLU A 87 -11.17 15.91 6.80
CA GLU A 87 -11.82 17.13 7.37
C GLU A 87 -12.62 17.88 6.29
N SER A 88 -12.13 17.92 5.07
CA SER A 88 -12.88 18.47 3.94
C SER A 88 -14.10 17.62 3.60
N TRP A 89 -13.98 16.29 3.61
CA TRP A 89 -15.11 15.38 3.41
C TRP A 89 -16.21 15.58 4.45
N GLU A 90 -15.85 15.69 5.73
CA GLU A 90 -16.82 15.91 6.81
C GLU A 90 -17.60 17.24 6.66
N THR A 91 -16.97 18.26 6.09
CA THR A 91 -17.57 19.61 5.98
C THR A 91 -18.28 19.86 4.65
N GLN A 92 -17.81 19.26 3.56
CA GLN A 92 -18.24 19.59 2.20
C GLN A 92 -18.70 18.36 1.39
N GLY A 93 -18.52 17.15 1.91
CA GLY A 93 -18.82 15.91 1.18
C GLY A 93 -18.00 15.80 -0.11
N LEU A 94 -18.60 15.25 -1.17
CA LEU A 94 -17.97 15.08 -2.50
C LEU A 94 -17.50 16.39 -3.16
N ALA A 95 -17.99 17.55 -2.68
CA ALA A 95 -17.59 18.85 -3.18
C ALA A 95 -16.32 19.39 -2.52
N GLY A 96 -15.75 18.66 -1.56
CA GLY A 96 -14.52 19.06 -0.88
C GLY A 96 -13.34 19.23 -1.84
N PRO A 97 -12.44 20.19 -1.58
CA PRO A 97 -11.28 20.41 -2.43
C PRO A 97 -10.38 19.17 -2.40
N ILE A 98 -10.15 18.60 -3.57
CA ILE A 98 -9.19 17.53 -3.75
C ILE A 98 -7.79 18.16 -3.82
N ASN A 99 -6.85 17.66 -3.02
CA ASN A 99 -5.47 18.11 -3.04
C ASN A 99 -4.79 17.72 -4.37
N LEU A 100 -4.69 18.69 -5.29
CA LEU A 100 -4.02 18.52 -6.60
C LEU A 100 -2.62 19.12 -6.63
N GLU A 101 -2.20 19.81 -5.57
CA GLU A 101 -0.89 20.42 -5.49
C GLU A 101 0.21 19.34 -5.48
N PRO A 102 1.36 19.58 -6.14
CA PRO A 102 2.47 18.61 -6.15
C PRO A 102 2.94 18.20 -4.75
N SER A 103 2.82 19.10 -3.76
CA SER A 103 3.13 18.83 -2.35
C SER A 103 2.19 17.81 -1.70
N ALA A 104 1.06 17.50 -2.32
CA ALA A 104 0.10 16.48 -1.87
C ALA A 104 0.39 15.08 -2.43
N ALA A 105 1.53 14.88 -3.09
CA ALA A 105 1.93 13.58 -3.64
C ALA A 105 2.51 12.63 -2.57
N GLY A 106 1.81 12.51 -1.44
CA GLY A 106 2.13 11.56 -0.38
C GLY A 106 1.74 10.12 -0.74
N ASN A 107 2.28 9.17 0.02
CA ASN A 107 2.12 7.73 -0.20
C ASN A 107 0.87 7.11 0.44
N GLY A 108 0.10 7.84 1.27
CA GLY A 108 -0.98 7.30 2.12
C GLY A 108 -2.10 6.55 1.37
N SER A 109 -2.28 6.76 0.08
CA SER A 109 -3.22 5.97 -0.73
C SER A 109 -2.58 4.77 -1.42
N LEU A 110 -1.27 4.81 -1.63
CA LEU A 110 -0.50 3.71 -2.21
C LEU A 110 -0.40 2.53 -1.23
N ILE A 111 -0.09 2.83 0.03
CA ILE A 111 0.19 1.84 1.07
C ILE A 111 -1.02 0.97 1.45
N ARG A 112 -2.24 1.48 1.29
CA ARG A 112 -3.49 0.82 1.68
C ARG A 112 -4.18 0.02 0.57
N LEU A 113 -3.66 -0.03 -0.66
CA LEU A 113 -4.42 -0.47 -1.83
C LEU A 113 -4.55 -1.99 -2.03
N ALA A 114 -3.83 -2.83 -1.29
CA ALA A 114 -3.87 -4.29 -1.46
C ALA A 114 -5.30 -4.90 -1.51
N PRO A 115 -6.28 -4.46 -0.70
CA PRO A 115 -7.65 -4.96 -0.79
C PRO A 115 -8.27 -4.80 -2.18
N THR A 116 -7.94 -3.73 -2.92
CA THR A 116 -8.38 -3.53 -4.30
C THR A 116 -7.86 -4.63 -5.22
N ALA A 117 -6.56 -4.94 -5.14
CA ALA A 117 -5.96 -5.99 -5.96
C ALA A 117 -6.54 -7.38 -5.66
N ILE A 118 -6.83 -7.67 -4.39
CA ILE A 118 -7.47 -8.93 -3.98
C ILE A 118 -8.90 -9.01 -4.53
N PHE A 119 -9.68 -7.93 -4.35
CA PHE A 119 -11.08 -7.91 -4.77
C PHE A 119 -11.24 -7.89 -6.30
N ARG A 120 -10.30 -7.29 -7.03
CA ARG A 120 -10.29 -7.21 -8.50
C ARG A 120 -9.36 -8.23 -9.17
N ARG A 121 -9.01 -9.31 -8.48
CA ARG A 121 -8.03 -10.31 -8.93
C ARG A 121 -8.35 -10.97 -10.28
N HIS A 122 -9.58 -10.90 -10.76
CA HIS A 122 -9.98 -11.46 -12.06
C HIS A 122 -9.89 -10.46 -13.22
N SER A 123 -9.62 -9.17 -12.96
CA SER A 123 -9.53 -8.14 -14.01
C SER A 123 -8.36 -7.20 -13.74
N LEU A 124 -7.32 -7.28 -14.60
CA LEU A 124 -6.17 -6.39 -14.53
C LEU A 124 -6.58 -4.93 -14.81
N SER A 125 -7.50 -4.70 -15.78
CA SER A 125 -7.94 -3.36 -16.12
C SER A 125 -8.77 -2.74 -14.98
N ALA A 126 -9.66 -3.52 -14.34
CA ALA A 126 -10.40 -3.05 -13.18
C ALA A 126 -9.47 -2.76 -11.99
N THR A 127 -8.46 -3.61 -11.74
CA THR A 127 -7.44 -3.37 -10.72
C THR A 127 -6.69 -2.07 -10.98
N TRP A 128 -6.24 -1.84 -12.22
CA TRP A 128 -5.56 -0.62 -12.63
C TRP A 128 -6.39 0.63 -12.33
N ARG A 129 -7.63 0.67 -12.83
CA ARG A 129 -8.52 1.82 -12.67
C ARG A 129 -8.92 2.07 -11.22
N GLU A 130 -9.28 1.00 -10.51
CA GLU A 130 -9.82 1.13 -9.16
C GLU A 130 -8.74 1.42 -8.12
N SER A 131 -7.49 1.01 -8.36
CA SER A 131 -6.32 1.44 -7.57
C SER A 131 -6.14 2.96 -7.60
N ALA A 132 -6.31 3.61 -8.75
CA ALA A 132 -6.34 5.07 -8.84
C ALA A 132 -7.60 5.66 -8.20
N THR A 133 -8.75 5.01 -8.39
CA THR A 133 -10.04 5.54 -7.89
C THR A 133 -10.09 5.59 -6.36
N GLN A 134 -9.63 4.54 -5.65
CA GLN A 134 -9.54 4.55 -4.19
C GLN A 134 -8.59 5.64 -3.67
N SER A 135 -7.55 5.94 -4.43
CA SER A 135 -6.60 7.00 -4.08
C SER A 135 -7.28 8.38 -4.02
N ARG A 136 -8.17 8.67 -4.97
CA ARG A 136 -8.87 9.96 -5.08
C ARG A 136 -9.68 10.35 -3.85
N VAL A 137 -9.96 9.44 -2.95
CA VAL A 137 -10.62 9.76 -1.68
C VAL A 137 -9.76 10.70 -0.82
N THR A 138 -8.44 10.62 -0.92
CA THR A 138 -7.52 11.44 -0.13
C THR A 138 -6.38 12.07 -0.95
N HIS A 139 -5.92 11.40 -2.01
CA HIS A 139 -4.77 11.80 -2.83
C HIS A 139 -5.16 11.75 -4.30
N ALA A 140 -5.11 12.88 -5.00
CA ALA A 140 -5.61 12.97 -6.36
C ALA A 140 -4.61 13.55 -7.37
N THR A 141 -3.35 13.78 -6.99
CA THR A 141 -2.33 14.17 -7.97
C THR A 141 -2.10 13.04 -8.96
N GLN A 142 -1.94 13.36 -10.24
CA GLN A 142 -1.79 12.34 -11.28
C GLN A 142 -0.61 11.39 -11.00
N GLU A 143 0.47 11.88 -10.41
CA GLU A 143 1.63 11.07 -10.06
C GLU A 143 1.31 9.99 -9.01
N VAL A 144 0.46 10.31 -8.02
CA VAL A 144 -0.03 9.32 -7.05
C VAL A 144 -0.94 8.30 -7.72
N LEU A 145 -1.83 8.76 -8.59
CA LEU A 145 -2.76 7.87 -9.32
C LEU A 145 -1.99 6.88 -10.19
N ASP A 146 -0.96 7.35 -10.90
CA ASP A 146 -0.09 6.51 -11.71
C ASP A 146 0.66 5.46 -10.87
N CYS A 147 1.22 5.87 -9.72
CA CYS A 147 1.89 4.94 -8.80
C CYS A 147 0.93 3.88 -8.24
N CYS A 148 -0.29 4.29 -7.84
CA CYS A 148 -1.31 3.36 -7.36
C CYS A 148 -1.73 2.36 -8.44
N SER A 149 -1.97 2.83 -9.67
CA SER A 149 -2.33 1.96 -10.79
C SER A 149 -1.23 0.97 -11.13
N LEU A 150 0.03 1.45 -11.21
CA LEU A 150 1.20 0.61 -11.49
C LEU A 150 1.38 -0.47 -10.42
N PHE A 151 1.34 -0.08 -9.15
CA PHE A 151 1.50 -1.03 -8.04
C PHE A 151 0.33 -2.02 -7.96
N GLY A 152 -0.90 -1.56 -8.18
CA GLY A 152 -2.08 -2.43 -8.27
C GLY A 152 -1.93 -3.50 -9.34
N ALA A 153 -1.42 -3.13 -10.54
CA ALA A 153 -1.15 -4.10 -11.60
C ALA A 153 -0.05 -5.10 -11.24
N GLN A 154 1.01 -4.67 -10.54
CA GLN A 154 2.07 -5.56 -10.07
C GLN A 154 1.56 -6.56 -9.03
N LEU A 155 0.73 -6.09 -8.07
CA LEU A 155 0.06 -6.96 -7.10
C LEU A 155 -0.89 -7.94 -7.79
N HIS A 156 -1.70 -7.48 -8.75
CA HIS A 156 -2.61 -8.33 -9.51
C HIS A 156 -1.86 -9.48 -10.18
N LEU A 157 -0.77 -9.19 -10.87
CA LEU A 157 0.03 -10.22 -11.54
C LEU A 157 0.61 -11.22 -10.54
N ALA A 158 1.20 -10.75 -9.44
CA ALA A 158 1.74 -11.60 -8.39
C ALA A 158 0.66 -12.49 -7.73
N LEU A 159 -0.53 -11.96 -7.44
CA LEU A 159 -1.67 -12.70 -6.90
C LEU A 159 -2.19 -13.78 -7.86
N ASN A 160 -1.99 -13.60 -9.16
CA ASN A 160 -2.38 -14.56 -10.21
C ASN A 160 -1.23 -15.48 -10.62
N GLY A 161 -0.15 -15.56 -9.85
CA GLY A 161 0.92 -16.54 -10.00
C GLY A 161 2.08 -16.11 -10.89
N ALA A 162 2.13 -14.85 -11.33
CA ALA A 162 3.31 -14.31 -12.00
C ALA A 162 4.52 -14.34 -11.05
N ASP A 163 5.67 -14.70 -11.58
CA ASP A 163 6.91 -14.59 -10.82
C ASP A 163 7.35 -13.13 -10.65
N LYS A 164 8.41 -12.92 -9.89
CA LYS A 164 8.96 -11.59 -9.60
C LYS A 164 9.34 -10.83 -10.88
N HIS A 165 9.88 -11.50 -11.87
CA HIS A 165 10.33 -10.87 -13.12
C HIS A 165 9.12 -10.45 -13.98
N GLU A 166 8.11 -11.29 -14.07
CA GLU A 166 6.87 -11.02 -14.79
C GLU A 166 6.03 -9.93 -14.09
N ALA A 167 5.86 -10.02 -12.77
CA ALA A 167 5.12 -9.03 -11.99
C ALA A 167 5.76 -7.63 -12.09
N LEU A 168 7.09 -7.56 -12.11
CA LEU A 168 7.86 -6.31 -12.18
C LEU A 168 8.37 -5.98 -13.60
N ALA A 169 7.83 -6.62 -14.65
CA ALA A 169 8.07 -6.23 -16.02
C ALA A 169 7.37 -4.89 -16.34
N PRO A 170 7.95 -4.06 -17.22
CA PRO A 170 7.33 -2.80 -17.63
C PRO A 170 5.91 -2.98 -18.17
N LYS A 171 4.99 -2.10 -17.77
CA LYS A 171 3.62 -2.06 -18.28
C LYS A 171 3.51 -1.04 -19.43
N VAL A 172 2.80 -1.40 -20.50
CA VAL A 172 2.57 -0.50 -21.63
C VAL A 172 1.36 0.39 -21.31
N ARG A 173 1.63 1.51 -20.65
CA ARG A 173 0.61 2.47 -20.21
C ARG A 173 1.18 3.89 -20.20
N PRO A 174 0.36 4.93 -20.49
CA PRO A 174 0.77 6.30 -20.30
C PRO A 174 0.94 6.58 -18.81
N LEU A 175 2.13 7.04 -18.43
CA LEU A 175 2.50 7.38 -17.06
C LEU A 175 3.29 8.68 -17.06
N LEU A 176 3.15 9.47 -16.01
CA LEU A 176 4.00 10.63 -15.78
C LEU A 176 5.49 10.23 -15.70
N PRO A 177 6.42 11.15 -16.00
CA PRO A 177 7.83 10.83 -16.17
C PRO A 177 8.45 10.02 -15.02
N ARG A 178 8.16 10.34 -13.77
CA ARG A 178 8.74 9.65 -12.61
C ARG A 178 8.16 8.25 -12.42
N ALA A 179 6.85 8.07 -12.54
CA ALA A 179 6.22 6.75 -12.50
C ALA A 179 6.69 5.88 -13.68
N ARG A 180 6.93 6.48 -14.85
CA ARG A 180 7.49 5.80 -16.03
C ARG A 180 8.91 5.30 -15.81
N ILE A 181 9.76 6.05 -15.08
CA ILE A 181 11.12 5.62 -14.71
C ILE A 181 11.05 4.38 -13.81
N ILE A 182 10.16 4.37 -12.82
CA ILE A 182 9.94 3.20 -11.98
C ILE A 182 9.43 2.02 -12.80
N ASN A 183 8.44 2.26 -13.67
CA ASN A 183 7.90 1.22 -14.55
C ASN A 183 8.97 0.63 -15.48
N ALA A 184 9.94 1.43 -15.94
CA ALA A 184 11.08 0.95 -16.74
C ALA A 184 12.03 0.06 -15.94
N GLY A 185 11.96 0.06 -14.62
CA GLY A 185 12.75 -0.79 -13.74
C GLY A 185 14.14 -0.24 -13.43
N GLU A 186 14.37 1.07 -13.52
CA GLU A 186 15.67 1.68 -13.24
C GLU A 186 16.14 1.42 -11.80
N TYR A 187 15.20 1.27 -10.84
CA TYR A 187 15.52 0.90 -9.45
C TYR A 187 16.29 -0.42 -9.34
N LYS A 188 16.16 -1.33 -10.31
CA LYS A 188 16.82 -2.64 -10.31
C LYS A 188 18.33 -2.54 -10.35
N LEU A 189 18.86 -1.43 -10.85
CA LEU A 189 20.30 -1.17 -11.00
C LEU A 189 20.85 -0.23 -9.92
N LYS A 190 20.00 0.34 -9.06
CA LYS A 190 20.42 1.27 -8.03
C LYS A 190 21.06 0.59 -6.84
N SER A 191 22.09 1.22 -6.28
CA SER A 191 22.63 0.84 -4.97
C SER A 191 21.69 1.33 -3.84
N ARG A 192 21.89 0.77 -2.63
CA ARG A 192 21.14 1.18 -1.44
C ARG A 192 21.20 2.70 -1.18
N GLU A 193 22.34 3.30 -1.42
CA GLU A 193 22.60 4.74 -1.18
C GLU A 193 21.85 5.62 -2.19
N GLN A 194 21.48 5.09 -3.34
CA GLN A 194 20.73 5.79 -4.39
C GLN A 194 19.21 5.70 -4.18
N ILE A 195 18.75 4.81 -3.31
CA ILE A 195 17.33 4.68 -2.98
C ILE A 195 16.97 5.70 -1.92
N ARG A 196 15.97 6.50 -2.21
CA ARG A 196 15.34 7.41 -1.26
C ARG A 196 14.23 6.70 -0.51
N SER A 197 14.07 7.08 0.75
CA SER A 197 13.08 6.54 1.67
C SER A 197 12.32 7.72 2.28
N SER A 198 11.33 8.30 1.53
CA SER A 198 10.55 9.47 1.96
C SER A 198 9.05 9.25 1.78
N GLY A 199 8.21 10.05 2.46
CA GLY A 199 6.75 10.02 2.32
C GLY A 199 6.20 10.39 0.93
N TYR A 200 7.09 10.76 0.00
CA TYR A 200 6.73 10.99 -1.38
C TYR A 200 6.44 9.67 -2.11
N VAL A 201 5.29 9.60 -2.76
CA VAL A 201 4.75 8.35 -3.34
C VAL A 201 5.72 7.62 -4.26
N VAL A 202 6.50 8.34 -5.07
CA VAL A 202 7.47 7.77 -6.02
C VAL A 202 8.66 7.15 -5.28
N ASP A 203 9.21 7.85 -4.29
CA ASP A 203 10.33 7.34 -3.48
C ASP A 203 9.90 6.08 -2.71
N THR A 204 8.69 6.08 -2.13
CA THR A 204 8.13 4.91 -1.43
C THR A 204 7.97 3.71 -2.35
N LEU A 205 7.38 3.92 -3.53
CA LEU A 205 7.19 2.82 -4.50
C LEU A 205 8.54 2.29 -4.99
N GLU A 206 9.48 3.17 -5.33
CA GLU A 206 10.83 2.78 -5.75
C GLU A 206 11.54 1.95 -4.69
N ALA A 207 11.53 2.40 -3.44
CA ALA A 207 12.17 1.71 -2.33
C ALA A 207 11.60 0.30 -2.09
N ALA A 208 10.27 0.17 -2.13
CA ALA A 208 9.61 -1.12 -1.96
C ALA A 208 9.95 -2.11 -3.10
N LEU A 209 9.85 -1.66 -4.35
CA LEU A 209 10.17 -2.48 -5.50
C LEU A 209 11.65 -2.87 -5.54
N TRP A 210 12.55 -1.95 -5.16
CA TRP A 210 13.97 -2.21 -5.03
C TRP A 210 14.25 -3.30 -3.99
N ALA A 211 13.62 -3.21 -2.81
CA ALA A 211 13.80 -4.21 -1.75
C ALA A 211 13.32 -5.60 -2.18
N VAL A 212 12.16 -5.68 -2.82
CA VAL A 212 11.64 -6.96 -3.36
C VAL A 212 12.54 -7.50 -4.47
N TRP A 213 13.04 -6.63 -5.36
CA TRP A 213 13.91 -7.05 -6.46
C TRP A 213 15.22 -7.67 -5.97
N HIS A 214 15.85 -7.09 -4.96
CA HIS A 214 17.16 -7.49 -4.43
C HIS A 214 17.11 -8.59 -3.37
N THR A 215 15.95 -9.22 -3.17
CA THR A 215 15.77 -10.31 -2.20
C THR A 215 14.95 -11.45 -2.82
N ASP A 216 15.11 -12.66 -2.29
CA ASP A 216 14.46 -13.86 -2.82
C ASP A 216 13.52 -14.53 -1.81
N ASN A 217 13.13 -13.80 -0.75
CA ASN A 217 12.19 -14.30 0.25
C ASN A 217 11.48 -13.14 0.95
N PHE A 218 10.33 -13.44 1.56
CA PHE A 218 9.49 -12.48 2.28
C PHE A 218 10.25 -11.72 3.38
N ARG A 219 10.95 -12.46 4.27
CA ARG A 219 11.67 -11.85 5.39
C ARG A 219 12.74 -10.87 4.94
N GLY A 220 13.52 -11.28 3.94
CA GLY A 220 14.57 -10.43 3.35
C GLY A 220 14.01 -9.14 2.77
N ALA A 221 12.90 -9.21 2.02
CA ALA A 221 12.27 -8.03 1.41
C ALA A 221 11.82 -7.03 2.48
N ILE A 222 11.15 -7.50 3.54
CA ILE A 222 10.69 -6.65 4.64
C ILE A 222 11.86 -6.01 5.39
N LEU A 223 12.87 -6.80 5.76
CA LEU A 223 14.02 -6.30 6.52
C LEU A 223 14.87 -5.35 5.69
N LEU A 224 15.06 -5.63 4.41
CA LEU A 224 15.80 -4.74 3.52
C LEU A 224 15.10 -3.38 3.37
N ALA A 225 13.77 -3.39 3.17
CA ALA A 225 12.97 -2.18 3.10
C ALA A 225 12.97 -1.40 4.42
N ALA A 226 12.74 -2.08 5.55
CA ALA A 226 12.71 -1.45 6.88
C ALA A 226 14.06 -0.81 7.24
N ASN A 227 15.18 -1.43 6.87
CA ASN A 227 16.52 -0.90 7.14
C ASN A 227 16.99 0.16 6.13
N LEU A 228 16.15 0.59 5.20
CA LEU A 228 16.42 1.79 4.42
C LEU A 228 16.43 3.02 5.31
N ALA A 229 15.65 3.07 6.41
CA ALA A 229 15.56 4.17 7.35
C ALA A 229 15.74 5.53 6.62
N ASP A 230 15.95 6.65 7.16
CA ASP A 230 15.92 7.97 6.53
C ASP A 230 14.52 8.53 6.58
N ASP A 231 14.17 9.65 6.94
CA ASP A 231 12.85 10.28 6.99
C ASP A 231 11.69 9.23 7.16
N ALA A 232 11.83 8.47 8.20
CA ALA A 232 11.24 7.14 8.36
C ALA A 232 9.81 7.15 8.91
N ASP A 233 9.18 8.32 9.09
CA ASP A 233 7.78 8.40 9.51
C ASP A 233 6.82 7.99 8.39
N SER A 234 7.35 7.87 7.18
CA SER A 234 6.53 7.46 6.03
C SER A 234 7.09 6.25 5.27
N VAL A 235 8.35 5.89 5.41
CA VAL A 235 9.00 5.00 4.44
C VAL A 235 9.54 3.71 5.01
N ALA A 236 10.15 3.67 6.18
CA ALA A 236 10.58 2.39 6.73
C ALA A 236 9.38 1.52 7.12
N ALA A 237 8.32 2.11 7.64
CA ALA A 237 7.04 1.44 7.83
C ALA A 237 6.38 1.16 6.47
N THR A 238 6.34 2.13 5.59
CA THR A 238 5.59 2.09 4.33
C THR A 238 6.26 1.25 3.25
N ALA A 239 7.56 1.43 3.00
CA ALA A 239 8.26 0.57 2.04
C ALA A 239 8.27 -0.89 2.51
N GLY A 240 8.39 -1.13 3.82
CA GLY A 240 8.21 -2.44 4.42
C GLY A 240 6.80 -2.99 4.21
N GLN A 241 5.77 -2.16 4.29
CA GLN A 241 4.40 -2.56 4.04
C GLN A 241 4.15 -2.84 2.55
N LEU A 242 4.56 -1.95 1.64
CA LEU A 242 4.46 -2.21 0.21
C LEU A 242 5.27 -3.43 -0.21
N ALA A 243 6.53 -3.53 0.26
CA ALA A 243 7.34 -4.72 0.04
C ALA A 243 6.66 -5.97 0.60
N GLY A 244 5.99 -5.86 1.76
CA GLY A 244 5.21 -6.92 2.38
C GLY A 244 3.99 -7.34 1.58
N GLN A 245 3.25 -6.39 1.01
CA GLN A 245 2.12 -6.68 0.13
C GLN A 245 2.59 -7.47 -1.10
N LEU A 246 3.62 -6.98 -1.78
CA LEU A 246 4.15 -7.60 -2.99
C LEU A 246 4.86 -8.93 -2.68
N ALA A 247 5.73 -8.97 -1.67
CA ALA A 247 6.40 -10.21 -1.26
C ALA A 247 5.38 -11.24 -0.74
N GLY A 248 4.32 -10.79 -0.05
CA GLY A 248 3.22 -11.66 0.37
C GLY A 248 2.47 -12.27 -0.81
N ALA A 249 2.23 -11.50 -1.86
CA ALA A 249 1.62 -12.00 -3.09
C ALA A 249 2.54 -12.97 -3.86
N LEU A 250 3.84 -12.69 -3.89
CA LEU A 250 4.83 -13.52 -4.60
C LEU A 250 5.17 -14.82 -3.86
N TYR A 251 5.34 -14.77 -2.54
CA TYR A 251 5.86 -15.91 -1.75
C TYR A 251 4.78 -16.62 -0.95
N GLY A 252 3.58 -16.08 -0.85
CA GLY A 252 2.46 -16.65 -0.11
C GLY A 252 2.68 -16.70 1.41
N VAL A 253 1.68 -17.20 2.13
CA VAL A 253 1.74 -17.36 3.60
C VAL A 253 2.83 -18.34 4.02
N SER A 254 3.09 -19.37 3.22
CA SER A 254 4.15 -20.36 3.48
C SER A 254 5.57 -19.77 3.42
N GLY A 255 5.75 -18.65 2.72
CA GLY A 255 7.02 -17.92 2.67
C GLY A 255 7.21 -16.92 3.81
N MET A 256 6.17 -16.67 4.62
CA MET A 256 6.25 -15.77 5.77
C MET A 256 6.83 -16.50 6.98
N PRO A 257 7.68 -15.84 7.82
CA PRO A 257 8.14 -16.43 9.08
C PRO A 257 6.94 -16.77 9.98
N PRO A 258 6.78 -18.02 10.41
CA PRO A 258 5.63 -18.42 11.23
C PRO A 258 5.52 -17.63 12.54
N GLU A 259 6.66 -17.28 13.14
CA GLU A 259 6.75 -16.47 14.35
C GLU A 259 6.25 -15.03 14.14
N TRP A 260 6.40 -14.46 12.92
CA TRP A 260 5.84 -13.17 12.59
C TRP A 260 4.32 -13.25 12.42
N VAL A 261 3.85 -14.26 11.67
CA VAL A 261 2.41 -14.48 11.47
C VAL A 261 1.69 -14.66 12.81
N ALA A 262 2.31 -15.39 13.75
CA ALA A 262 1.75 -15.63 15.09
C ALA A 262 1.69 -14.36 15.96
N ARG A 263 2.56 -13.37 15.72
CA ARG A 263 2.61 -12.10 16.47
C ARG A 263 1.70 -11.01 15.92
N VAL A 264 1.29 -11.09 14.64
CA VAL A 264 0.47 -10.03 14.03
C VAL A 264 -0.83 -9.86 14.82
N ALA A 265 -1.07 -8.63 15.28
CA ALA A 265 -2.32 -8.27 15.93
C ALA A 265 -3.49 -8.48 14.94
N TRP A 266 -4.62 -9.02 15.44
CA TRP A 266 -5.80 -9.33 14.65
C TRP A 266 -5.57 -10.26 13.43
N ALA A 267 -4.52 -11.09 13.45
CA ALA A 267 -4.15 -11.96 12.32
C ALA A 267 -5.32 -12.78 11.78
N GLN A 268 -6.19 -13.30 12.66
CA GLN A 268 -7.37 -14.06 12.25
C GLN A 268 -8.38 -13.17 11.53
N HIS A 269 -8.70 -11.99 12.07
CA HIS A 269 -9.62 -11.03 11.44
C HIS A 269 -9.13 -10.59 10.07
N ILE A 270 -7.82 -10.26 9.95
CA ILE A 270 -7.20 -9.86 8.67
C ILE A 270 -7.33 -11.00 7.65
N ARG A 271 -7.07 -12.23 8.07
CA ARG A 271 -7.20 -13.43 7.21
C ARG A 271 -8.63 -13.65 6.75
N GLU A 272 -9.59 -13.60 7.67
CA GLU A 272 -11.01 -13.77 7.37
C GLU A 272 -11.50 -12.71 6.38
N LEU A 273 -11.11 -11.45 6.60
CA LEU A 273 -11.46 -10.33 5.71
C LEU A 273 -10.84 -10.51 4.32
N ALA A 274 -9.56 -10.86 4.24
CA ALA A 274 -8.90 -11.15 2.97
C ALA A 274 -9.55 -12.31 2.22
N THR A 275 -9.93 -13.38 2.92
CA THR A 275 -10.65 -14.53 2.34
C THR A 275 -12.01 -14.10 1.80
N ARG A 276 -12.77 -13.31 2.55
CA ARG A 276 -14.05 -12.77 2.06
C ARG A 276 -13.89 -11.94 0.80
N LEU A 277 -12.87 -11.08 0.70
CA LEU A 277 -12.59 -10.31 -0.51
C LEU A 277 -12.23 -11.22 -1.69
N PHE A 278 -11.41 -12.22 -1.43
CA PHE A 278 -10.98 -13.16 -2.45
C PHE A 278 -12.16 -13.98 -3.01
N GLU A 279 -13.06 -14.45 -2.16
CA GLU A 279 -14.25 -15.23 -2.55
C GLU A 279 -15.31 -14.35 -3.23
N ALA A 280 -15.46 -13.10 -2.77
CA ALA A 280 -16.43 -12.16 -3.32
C ALA A 280 -15.91 -11.44 -4.58
N SER A 281 -14.69 -11.73 -5.05
CA SER A 281 -14.11 -11.10 -6.23
C SER A 281 -15.00 -11.35 -7.46
N PRO A 282 -15.52 -10.30 -8.12
CA PRO A 282 -16.31 -10.47 -9.32
C PRO A 282 -15.48 -11.03 -10.47
N GLN A 283 -16.10 -11.82 -11.33
CA GLN A 283 -15.47 -12.26 -12.58
C GLN A 283 -15.20 -11.04 -13.47
N ALA A 284 -14.18 -11.12 -14.32
CA ALA A 284 -13.91 -10.08 -15.29
C ALA A 284 -15.08 -9.95 -16.27
N ASP A 285 -15.56 -8.73 -16.50
CA ASP A 285 -16.48 -8.45 -17.58
C ASP A 285 -15.70 -8.40 -18.91
N GLU A 286 -16.30 -8.88 -20.02
CA GLU A 286 -15.66 -8.84 -21.34
C GLU A 286 -15.22 -7.43 -21.73
N MET A 287 -15.94 -6.40 -21.29
CA MET A 287 -15.60 -4.98 -21.49
C MET A 287 -14.35 -4.54 -20.71
N ASP A 288 -14.05 -5.17 -19.59
CA ASP A 288 -12.89 -4.83 -18.75
C ASP A 288 -11.56 -5.23 -19.40
N GLU A 289 -11.54 -6.32 -20.16
CA GLU A 289 -10.33 -6.80 -20.87
C GLU A 289 -10.05 -5.96 -22.12
N LEU A 290 -11.10 -5.59 -22.88
CA LEU A 290 -10.96 -4.79 -24.10
C LEU A 290 -10.40 -3.37 -23.85
N THR A 291 -10.67 -2.78 -22.69
CA THR A 291 -10.16 -1.44 -22.33
C THR A 291 -8.71 -1.45 -21.86
N TYR A 292 -8.16 -2.61 -21.51
CA TYR A 292 -6.75 -2.70 -21.11
C TYR A 292 -5.81 -2.66 -22.31
N ASP A 293 -6.22 -3.21 -23.46
CA ASP A 293 -5.41 -3.29 -24.68
C ASP A 293 -5.57 -2.07 -25.62
N SER A 294 -6.57 -1.22 -25.38
CA SER A 294 -6.95 -0.13 -26.29
C SER A 294 -6.53 1.29 -25.86
N ASP A 295 -6.01 1.48 -24.65
CA ASP A 295 -5.51 2.75 -24.10
C ASP A 295 -3.97 2.72 -23.94
#